data_2da47a1173568928614b7a1be3be9310
#
_entry.id   2da47a1173568928614b7a1be3be9310
#
_cell.length_a   1.000
_cell.length_b   1.000
_cell.length_c   1.000
_cell.angle_alpha   90.00
_cell.angle_beta   90.00
_cell.angle_gamma   90.00
#
_symmetry.space_group_name_H-M   'P 1'
#
loop_
_entity.id
_entity.type
_entity.pdbx_description
1 polymer ?
#
loop_
_entity_poly.entity_id
_entity_poly.type
_entity_poly.pdbx_seq_one_letter_code
_entity_poly.pdbx_strand_id
1 'polypeptide(L)'
;SPAGTGIQFHLLASPDIRSTLGRYADLRLPDDDVPEFDELGRPGRHGNIHRTMARRRVGHYLAGARQSLLPNQSYLFRNFRLVVSVSLPGSPENLSRIDELLLLRDGHRATLHAAGFPSRPWTATELINWVSALVDPHRQSGEGLPLTYDPGQELRDQVVDRSTRLFIRQTGIELSNPAKAEGCELRLLSV
;
A
#
# COMPACT_ATOMS: atom_id res chain seq x y z
N SER A 1 12.37 18.83 21.20
CA SER A 1 12.99 17.60 20.64
C SER A 1 14.48 17.64 20.92
N PRO A 2 15.13 16.51 21.21
CA PRO A 2 16.57 16.42 21.37
C PRO A 2 17.31 16.90 20.12
N ALA A 3 18.53 17.40 20.29
CA ALA A 3 19.37 17.85 19.19
C ALA A 3 19.64 16.69 18.21
N GLY A 4 19.45 16.92 16.92
CA GLY A 4 19.63 15.93 15.87
C GLY A 4 18.43 15.02 15.62
N THR A 5 17.28 15.24 16.28
CA THR A 5 16.04 14.53 15.95
C THR A 5 15.61 14.87 14.52
N GLY A 6 15.43 13.85 13.71
CA GLY A 6 14.87 13.96 12.35
C GLY A 6 13.42 13.52 12.33
N ILE A 7 12.57 14.26 11.63
CA ILE A 7 11.19 13.86 11.32
C ILE A 7 11.02 13.94 9.82
N GLN A 8 10.52 12.86 9.22
CA GLN A 8 10.25 12.80 7.79
C GLN A 8 8.79 12.41 7.55
N PHE A 9 8.18 13.07 6.58
CA PHE A 9 6.83 12.80 6.14
C PHE A 9 6.88 12.22 4.72
N HIS A 10 6.33 11.03 4.54
CA HIS A 10 6.25 10.36 3.26
C HIS A 10 4.79 10.21 2.86
N LEU A 11 4.37 10.88 1.82
CA LEU A 11 3.05 10.71 1.23
C LEU A 11 3.14 9.76 0.05
N LEU A 12 2.55 8.58 0.20
CA LEU A 12 2.47 7.58 -0.86
C LEU A 12 1.09 7.62 -1.49
N ALA A 13 1.04 7.77 -2.81
CA ALA A 13 -0.17 7.71 -3.63
C ALA A 13 -0.20 6.39 -4.40
N SER A 14 -0.63 5.30 -3.75
CA SER A 14 -0.66 3.97 -4.37
C SER A 14 -1.84 3.83 -5.34
N PRO A 15 -1.63 3.23 -6.53
CA PRO A 15 -2.72 2.85 -7.43
C PRO A 15 -3.53 1.65 -6.90
N ASP A 16 -3.05 0.94 -5.88
CA ASP A 16 -3.77 -0.16 -5.27
C ASP A 16 -4.85 0.34 -4.31
N ILE A 17 -6.06 0.44 -4.83
CA ILE A 17 -7.28 0.83 -4.11
C ILE A 17 -8.17 -0.38 -3.78
N ARG A 18 -7.73 -1.61 -4.04
CA ARG A 18 -8.54 -2.83 -3.89
C ARG A 18 -8.98 -3.08 -2.47
N SER A 19 -8.11 -2.87 -1.49
CA SER A 19 -8.45 -3.08 -0.08
C SER A 19 -9.57 -2.15 0.39
N THR A 20 -9.58 -0.90 -0.08
CA THR A 20 -10.63 0.06 0.23
C THR A 20 -11.95 -0.30 -0.48
N LEU A 21 -11.87 -0.72 -1.75
CA LEU A 21 -13.03 -1.11 -2.52
C LEU A 21 -13.60 -2.47 -2.08
N GLY A 22 -12.75 -3.39 -1.60
CA GLY A 22 -13.19 -4.65 -1.01
C GLY A 22 -14.10 -4.40 0.19
N ARG A 23 -13.67 -3.57 1.13
CA ARG A 23 -14.51 -3.16 2.26
C ARG A 23 -15.85 -2.58 1.83
N TYR A 24 -15.86 -1.74 0.78
CA TYR A 24 -17.10 -1.19 0.24
C TYR A 24 -18.02 -2.29 -0.32
N ALA A 25 -17.48 -3.29 -0.98
CA ALA A 25 -18.25 -4.42 -1.49
C ALA A 25 -18.78 -5.32 -0.36
N ASP A 26 -17.94 -5.55 0.67
CA ASP A 26 -18.26 -6.40 1.82
C ASP A 26 -19.32 -5.79 2.76
N LEU A 27 -19.44 -4.47 2.79
CA LEU A 27 -20.54 -3.78 3.50
C LEU A 27 -21.91 -4.07 2.89
N ARG A 28 -21.97 -4.61 1.69
CA ARG A 28 -23.18 -5.14 1.06
C ARG A 28 -23.34 -6.59 1.48
N LEU A 29 -23.96 -6.79 2.65
CA LEU A 29 -24.29 -8.13 3.13
C LEU A 29 -24.94 -8.93 2.02
N PRO A 30 -24.59 -10.21 1.86
CA PRO A 30 -25.40 -11.08 1.03
C PRO A 30 -26.84 -11.02 1.58
N ASP A 31 -27.82 -10.82 0.71
CA ASP A 31 -29.20 -11.14 1.08
C ASP A 31 -29.20 -12.64 1.33
N ASP A 32 -29.34 -13.00 2.60
CA ASP A 32 -28.95 -14.31 3.12
C ASP A 32 -29.75 -15.48 2.55
N ASP A 33 -30.71 -15.29 1.65
CA ASP A 33 -31.64 -16.35 1.32
C ASP A 33 -32.04 -16.48 -0.15
N VAL A 34 -31.31 -15.94 -1.09
CA VAL A 34 -31.56 -16.30 -2.49
C VAL A 34 -30.53 -17.35 -2.90
N PRO A 35 -30.91 -18.63 -2.97
CA PRO A 35 -30.02 -19.67 -3.43
C PRO A 35 -29.53 -19.30 -4.84
N GLU A 36 -28.25 -19.50 -5.08
CA GLU A 36 -27.60 -19.21 -6.37
C GLU A 36 -28.27 -19.99 -7.52
N PHE A 37 -28.98 -21.04 -7.15
CA PHE A 37 -29.81 -21.89 -8.01
C PHE A 37 -31.17 -22.13 -7.35
N ASP A 38 -32.23 -22.15 -8.14
CA ASP A 38 -33.54 -22.57 -7.67
C ASP A 38 -33.58 -24.10 -7.37
N GLU A 39 -34.66 -24.56 -6.75
CA GLU A 39 -34.84 -26.00 -6.40
C GLU A 39 -34.75 -26.94 -7.60
N LEU A 40 -34.78 -26.41 -8.81
CA LEU A 40 -34.64 -27.12 -10.09
C LEU A 40 -33.26 -26.98 -10.70
N GLY A 41 -32.29 -26.43 -9.98
CA GLY A 41 -30.91 -26.22 -10.45
C GLY A 41 -30.77 -25.18 -11.55
N ARG A 42 -31.78 -24.31 -11.75
CA ARG A 42 -31.70 -23.20 -12.70
C ARG A 42 -31.03 -22.01 -12.02
N PRO A 43 -30.18 -21.25 -12.74
CA PRO A 43 -29.62 -20.03 -12.18
C PRO A 43 -30.73 -19.10 -11.74
N GLY A 44 -30.75 -18.77 -10.46
CA GLY A 44 -31.74 -17.89 -9.85
C GLY A 44 -31.84 -16.58 -10.66
N ARG A 45 -33.02 -16.25 -11.12
CA ARG A 45 -33.27 -15.09 -11.99
C ARG A 45 -32.93 -13.73 -11.37
N HIS A 46 -32.63 -13.72 -10.07
CA HIS A 46 -32.33 -12.51 -9.30
C HIS A 46 -31.15 -12.73 -8.38
N GLY A 47 -29.96 -12.92 -8.98
CA GLY A 47 -28.73 -12.70 -8.20
C GLY A 47 -28.82 -11.32 -7.54
N ASN A 48 -28.39 -11.20 -6.28
CA ASN A 48 -28.46 -9.99 -5.50
C ASN A 48 -28.04 -8.77 -6.33
N ILE A 49 -29.02 -7.97 -6.77
CA ILE A 49 -28.81 -6.82 -7.65
C ILE A 49 -27.85 -5.83 -7.01
N HIS A 50 -27.91 -5.67 -5.69
CA HIS A 50 -27.04 -4.78 -4.94
C HIS A 50 -25.59 -5.22 -4.98
N ARG A 51 -25.34 -6.54 -4.86
CA ARG A 51 -24.01 -7.13 -4.98
C ARG A 51 -23.46 -6.99 -6.40
N THR A 52 -24.32 -7.22 -7.40
CA THR A 52 -23.94 -7.01 -8.80
C THR A 52 -23.61 -5.56 -9.09
N MET A 53 -24.40 -4.63 -8.58
CA MET A 53 -24.13 -3.19 -8.70
C MET A 53 -22.85 -2.78 -7.97
N ALA A 54 -22.62 -3.32 -6.76
CA ALA A 54 -21.38 -3.06 -6.01
C ALA A 54 -20.16 -3.55 -6.78
N ARG A 55 -20.19 -4.76 -7.32
CA ARG A 55 -19.10 -5.31 -8.15
C ARG A 55 -18.83 -4.48 -9.40
N ARG A 56 -19.88 -4.01 -10.08
CA ARG A 56 -19.72 -3.13 -11.26
C ARG A 56 -19.10 -1.78 -10.88
N ARG A 57 -19.51 -1.20 -9.75
CA ARG A 57 -18.90 0.03 -9.22
C ARG A 57 -17.44 -0.16 -8.83
N VAL A 58 -17.11 -1.27 -8.17
CA VAL A 58 -15.72 -1.64 -7.86
C VAL A 58 -14.90 -1.72 -9.14
N GLY A 59 -15.38 -2.42 -10.18
CA GLY A 59 -14.70 -2.49 -11.48
C GLY A 59 -14.49 -1.11 -12.11
N HIS A 60 -15.50 -0.24 -12.05
CA HIS A 60 -15.41 1.13 -12.56
C HIS A 60 -14.34 1.95 -11.81
N TYR A 61 -14.32 1.90 -10.49
CA TYR A 61 -13.32 2.62 -9.69
C TYR A 61 -11.90 2.06 -9.88
N LEU A 62 -11.76 0.73 -10.04
CA LEU A 62 -10.47 0.12 -10.37
C LEU A 62 -9.93 0.61 -11.71
N ALA A 63 -10.79 0.78 -12.71
CA ALA A 63 -10.39 1.42 -13.97
C ALA A 63 -9.89 2.85 -13.73
N GLY A 64 -10.53 3.61 -12.82
CA GLY A 64 -10.12 4.97 -12.45
C GLY A 64 -8.76 5.08 -11.76
N ALA A 65 -8.19 3.99 -11.27
CA ALA A 65 -6.81 3.98 -10.78
C ALA A 65 -5.77 3.94 -11.92
N ARG A 66 -6.18 3.51 -13.11
CA ARG A 66 -5.29 3.39 -14.29
C ARG A 66 -5.51 4.49 -15.31
N GLN A 67 -6.74 4.93 -15.48
CA GLN A 67 -7.12 5.99 -16.41
C GLN A 67 -8.14 6.93 -15.76
N SER A 68 -8.13 8.19 -16.19
CA SER A 68 -9.13 9.14 -15.71
C SER A 68 -10.53 8.71 -16.12
N LEU A 69 -11.46 8.72 -15.17
CA LEU A 69 -12.89 8.51 -15.44
C LEU A 69 -13.60 9.77 -15.91
N LEU A 70 -12.94 10.93 -15.79
CA LEU A 70 -13.47 12.22 -16.20
C LEU A 70 -12.85 12.61 -17.53
N PRO A 71 -13.65 12.96 -18.56
CA PRO A 71 -13.14 13.45 -19.82
C PRO A 71 -12.34 14.74 -19.60
N ASN A 72 -11.21 14.86 -20.27
CA ASN A 72 -10.33 16.03 -20.24
C ASN A 72 -9.73 16.39 -18.86
N GLN A 73 -9.69 15.47 -17.93
CA GLN A 73 -9.09 15.66 -16.62
C GLN A 73 -8.17 14.48 -16.28
N SER A 74 -7.06 14.77 -15.61
CA SER A 74 -6.04 13.76 -15.26
C SER A 74 -6.21 13.23 -13.84
N TYR A 75 -7.46 13.11 -13.36
CA TYR A 75 -7.70 12.57 -12.01
C TYR A 75 -7.62 11.05 -12.01
N LEU A 76 -6.73 10.53 -11.18
CA LEU A 76 -6.60 9.11 -10.92
C LEU A 76 -6.94 8.80 -9.46
N PHE A 77 -7.68 7.74 -9.24
CA PHE A 77 -7.92 7.27 -7.87
C PHE A 77 -6.64 6.71 -7.28
N ARG A 78 -6.34 7.12 -6.04
CA ARG A 78 -5.16 6.69 -5.30
C ARG A 78 -5.54 6.36 -3.85
N ASN A 79 -4.85 5.37 -3.32
CA ASN A 79 -4.84 5.10 -1.88
C ASN A 79 -3.68 5.90 -1.27
N PHE A 80 -4.03 6.98 -0.58
CA PHE A 80 -3.04 7.83 0.07
C PHE A 80 -2.68 7.27 1.44
N ARG A 81 -1.38 7.13 1.67
CA ARG A 81 -0.83 6.76 2.98
C ARG A 81 0.18 7.82 3.39
N LEU A 82 0.00 8.37 4.57
CA LEU A 82 1.00 9.22 5.21
C LEU A 82 1.81 8.38 6.18
N VAL A 83 3.12 8.31 5.95
CA VAL A 83 4.06 7.64 6.83
C VAL A 83 4.94 8.70 7.46
N VAL A 84 4.99 8.71 8.78
CA VAL A 84 5.84 9.63 9.54
C VAL A 84 6.95 8.80 10.18
N SER A 85 8.20 9.09 9.84
CA SER A 85 9.37 8.48 10.47
C SER A 85 10.04 9.47 11.40
N VAL A 86 10.42 8.98 12.57
CA VAL A 86 11.17 9.75 13.57
C VAL A 86 12.51 9.06 13.73
N SER A 87 13.59 9.82 13.65
CA SER A 87 14.94 9.34 13.84
C SER A 87 15.65 10.13 14.94
N LEU A 88 16.47 9.42 15.70
CA LEU A 88 17.33 10.00 16.74
C LEU A 88 18.75 9.48 16.55
N PRO A 89 19.79 10.34 16.53
CA PRO A 89 21.15 9.87 16.40
C PRO A 89 21.57 9.09 17.65
N GLY A 90 22.24 7.96 17.45
CA GLY A 90 22.72 7.08 18.50
C GLY A 90 23.00 5.68 18.03
N SER A 91 23.60 4.86 18.89
CA SER A 91 23.79 3.43 18.64
C SER A 91 22.50 2.68 18.97
N PRO A 92 22.10 1.67 18.15
CA PRO A 92 20.98 0.79 18.45
C PRO A 92 21.20 -0.08 19.71
N GLU A 93 22.43 -0.14 20.22
CA GLU A 93 22.75 -0.85 21.46
C GLU A 93 22.51 0.01 22.72
N ASN A 94 22.31 1.30 22.56
CA ASN A 94 22.07 2.21 23.67
C ASN A 94 20.57 2.20 24.05
N LEU A 95 20.22 1.43 25.08
CA LEU A 95 18.85 1.28 25.55
C LEU A 95 18.20 2.61 25.94
N SER A 96 18.94 3.52 26.55
CA SER A 96 18.40 4.84 26.93
C SER A 96 18.00 5.66 25.71
N ARG A 97 18.73 5.54 24.59
CA ARG A 97 18.36 6.18 23.31
C ARG A 97 17.17 5.55 22.66
N ILE A 98 17.02 4.24 22.80
CA ILE A 98 15.83 3.53 22.32
C ILE A 98 14.61 4.02 23.10
N ASP A 99 14.68 4.09 24.43
CA ASP A 99 13.57 4.58 25.26
C ASP A 99 13.20 6.02 24.91
N GLU A 100 14.18 6.89 24.69
CA GLU A 100 13.95 8.25 24.24
C GLU A 100 13.25 8.32 22.88
N LEU A 101 13.66 7.48 21.93
CA LEU A 101 13.02 7.39 20.60
C LEU A 101 11.57 6.89 20.71
N LEU A 102 11.31 5.92 21.57
CA LEU A 102 9.96 5.40 21.81
C LEU A 102 9.07 6.48 22.44
N LEU A 103 9.59 7.25 23.38
CA LEU A 103 8.87 8.35 24.00
C LEU A 103 8.53 9.46 22.99
N LEU A 104 9.49 9.81 22.13
CA LEU A 104 9.26 10.76 21.03
C LEU A 104 8.19 10.27 20.05
N ARG A 105 8.27 9.02 19.64
CA ARG A 105 7.27 8.38 18.79
C ARG A 105 5.86 8.50 19.39
N ASP A 106 5.73 8.15 20.66
CA ASP A 106 4.44 8.15 21.34
C ASP A 106 3.90 9.58 21.56
N GLY A 107 4.78 10.53 21.81
CA GLY A 107 4.43 11.95 21.86
C GLY A 107 3.91 12.47 20.52
N HIS A 108 4.59 12.18 19.43
CA HIS A 108 4.12 12.54 18.09
C HIS A 108 2.81 11.86 17.72
N ARG A 109 2.66 10.59 18.09
CA ARG A 109 1.41 9.85 17.87
C ARG A 109 0.25 10.48 18.62
N ALA A 110 0.44 10.89 19.88
CA ALA A 110 -0.58 11.59 20.66
C ALA A 110 -0.97 12.92 20.01
N THR A 111 0.01 13.69 19.52
CA THR A 111 -0.21 14.95 18.81
C THR A 111 -1.03 14.75 17.53
N LEU A 112 -0.67 13.75 16.71
CA LEU A 112 -1.41 13.41 15.50
C LEU A 112 -2.84 12.98 15.83
N HIS A 113 -3.03 12.17 16.86
CA HIS A 113 -4.36 11.74 17.29
C HIS A 113 -5.22 12.92 17.75
N ALA A 114 -4.66 13.85 18.52
CA ALA A 114 -5.35 15.07 18.95
C ALA A 114 -5.71 15.97 17.78
N ALA A 115 -4.94 15.95 16.69
CA ALA A 115 -5.23 16.66 15.45
C ALA A 115 -6.23 15.92 14.53
N GLY A 116 -6.83 14.80 14.97
CA GLY A 116 -7.79 14.03 14.20
C GLY A 116 -7.17 13.04 13.21
N PHE A 117 -5.85 12.78 13.28
CA PHE A 117 -5.14 11.80 12.46
C PHE A 117 -4.82 10.54 13.28
N PRO A 118 -5.72 9.54 13.33
CA PRO A 118 -5.43 8.31 14.04
C PRO A 118 -4.24 7.61 13.38
N SER A 119 -3.22 7.35 14.20
CA SER A 119 -1.96 6.75 13.73
C SER A 119 -1.59 5.55 14.60
N ARG A 120 -0.85 4.62 14.02
CA ARG A 120 -0.28 3.47 14.72
C ARG A 120 1.16 3.22 14.28
N PRO A 121 2.00 2.68 15.16
CA PRO A 121 3.34 2.27 14.75
C PRO A 121 3.25 1.11 13.74
N TRP A 122 4.22 1.08 12.83
CA TRP A 122 4.38 -0.04 11.92
C TRP A 122 5.22 -1.15 12.55
N THR A 123 4.94 -2.36 12.15
CA THR A 123 5.79 -3.52 12.38
C THR A 123 6.91 -3.57 11.34
N ALA A 124 7.97 -4.34 11.61
CA ALA A 124 9.04 -4.57 10.63
C ALA A 124 8.50 -5.18 9.33
N THR A 125 7.53 -6.09 9.42
CA THR A 125 6.85 -6.67 8.26
C THR A 125 6.13 -5.63 7.41
N GLU A 126 5.47 -4.65 8.03
CA GLU A 126 4.80 -3.57 7.29
C GLU A 126 5.81 -2.64 6.61
N LEU A 127 6.92 -2.36 7.28
CA LEU A 127 8.01 -1.55 6.73
C LEU A 127 8.61 -2.20 5.49
N ILE A 128 9.00 -3.49 5.56
CA ILE A 128 9.60 -4.15 4.40
C ILE A 128 8.62 -4.29 3.23
N ASN A 129 7.34 -4.53 3.49
CA ASN A 129 6.33 -4.56 2.44
C ASN A 129 6.16 -3.18 1.77
N TRP A 130 6.22 -2.11 2.57
CA TRP A 130 6.16 -0.75 2.03
C TRP A 130 7.41 -0.41 1.20
N VAL A 131 8.60 -0.70 1.70
CA VAL A 131 9.86 -0.46 0.97
C VAL A 131 9.90 -1.31 -0.31
N SER A 132 9.52 -2.59 -0.22
CA SER A 132 9.43 -3.47 -1.38
C SER A 132 8.47 -2.92 -2.45
N ALA A 133 7.32 -2.37 -2.05
CA ALA A 133 6.39 -1.75 -2.99
C ALA A 133 6.95 -0.48 -3.67
N LEU A 134 7.87 0.23 -3.02
CA LEU A 134 8.56 1.39 -3.62
C LEU A 134 9.61 0.98 -4.64
N VAL A 135 10.37 -0.07 -4.36
CA VAL A 135 11.49 -0.53 -5.21
C VAL A 135 11.08 -1.60 -6.21
N ASP A 136 9.95 -2.26 -6.01
CA ASP A 136 9.34 -3.21 -6.95
C ASP A 136 7.89 -2.79 -7.24
N PRO A 137 7.63 -1.92 -8.22
CA PRO A 137 6.30 -1.44 -8.56
C PRO A 137 5.31 -2.53 -8.98
N HIS A 138 5.79 -3.70 -9.41
CA HIS A 138 4.94 -4.85 -9.70
C HIS A 138 4.22 -5.36 -8.43
N ARG A 139 4.80 -5.17 -7.25
CA ARG A 139 4.15 -5.50 -5.97
C ARG A 139 3.04 -4.53 -5.59
N GLN A 140 3.06 -3.31 -6.11
CA GLN A 140 1.97 -2.35 -5.91
C GLN A 140 0.67 -2.78 -6.59
N SER A 141 0.76 -3.60 -7.64
CA SER A 141 -0.42 -4.15 -8.31
C SER A 141 -1.13 -5.25 -7.50
N GLY A 142 -0.58 -5.64 -6.34
CA GLY A 142 -1.15 -6.64 -5.45
C GLY A 142 -1.04 -8.07 -5.96
N GLU A 143 -0.19 -8.30 -6.94
CA GLU A 143 0.06 -9.64 -7.51
C GLU A 143 1.09 -10.43 -6.69
N GLY A 144 1.82 -9.74 -5.79
CA GLY A 144 2.80 -10.37 -4.91
C GLY A 144 2.21 -10.77 -3.55
N LEU A 145 2.65 -11.91 -3.03
CA LEU A 145 2.39 -12.27 -1.65
C LEU A 145 3.08 -11.27 -0.70
N PRO A 146 2.45 -10.91 0.43
CA PRO A 146 3.10 -10.07 1.41
C PRO A 146 4.36 -10.75 1.94
N LEU A 147 5.42 -9.95 2.07
CA LEU A 147 6.68 -10.41 2.68
C LEU A 147 6.49 -10.59 4.18
N THR A 148 7.13 -11.62 4.71
CA THR A 148 7.29 -11.78 6.16
C THR A 148 8.71 -11.38 6.53
N TYR A 149 8.86 -10.52 7.53
CA TYR A 149 10.17 -10.10 8.00
C TYR A 149 10.94 -11.25 8.65
N ASP A 150 12.16 -11.50 8.19
CA ASP A 150 13.09 -12.46 8.76
C ASP A 150 14.30 -11.70 9.34
N PRO A 151 14.48 -11.66 10.68
CA PRO A 151 15.60 -10.97 11.30
C PRO A 151 16.96 -11.61 11.00
N GLY A 152 17.00 -12.86 10.51
CA GLY A 152 18.23 -13.56 10.12
C GLY A 152 18.74 -13.24 8.72
N GLN A 153 17.98 -12.46 7.94
CA GLN A 153 18.35 -12.08 6.57
C GLN A 153 18.58 -10.58 6.44
N GLU A 154 19.50 -10.19 5.54
CA GLU A 154 19.70 -8.78 5.23
C GLU A 154 18.45 -8.17 4.58
N LEU A 155 18.12 -6.93 4.95
CA LEU A 155 16.93 -6.23 4.43
C LEU A 155 16.90 -6.17 2.90
N ARG A 156 18.05 -5.94 2.26
CA ARG A 156 18.15 -5.88 0.79
C ARG A 156 17.69 -7.17 0.12
N ASP A 157 18.00 -8.33 0.73
CA ASP A 157 17.66 -9.64 0.18
C ASP A 157 16.19 -10.00 0.37
N GLN A 158 15.52 -9.33 1.32
CA GLN A 158 14.08 -9.51 1.58
C GLN A 158 13.20 -8.58 0.73
N VAL A 159 13.71 -7.38 0.43
CA VAL A 159 12.93 -6.30 -0.20
C VAL A 159 12.88 -6.44 -1.71
N VAL A 160 13.97 -6.87 -2.34
CA VAL A 160 14.11 -6.96 -3.80
C VAL A 160 14.21 -8.41 -4.22
N ASP A 161 13.42 -8.80 -5.22
CA ASP A 161 13.55 -10.11 -5.85
C ASP A 161 14.93 -10.20 -6.55
N ARG A 162 15.68 -11.25 -6.28
CA ARG A 162 17.04 -11.48 -6.86
C ARG A 162 17.05 -11.54 -8.39
N SER A 163 15.91 -11.84 -9.01
CA SER A 163 15.76 -11.84 -10.47
C SER A 163 15.47 -10.43 -11.04
N THR A 164 15.17 -9.44 -10.19
CA THR A 164 14.93 -8.08 -10.64
C THR A 164 16.23 -7.39 -11.01
N ARG A 165 16.30 -6.88 -12.24
CA ARG A 165 17.41 -6.11 -12.78
C ARG A 165 17.07 -4.64 -12.76
N LEU A 166 18.00 -3.82 -12.31
CA LEU A 166 17.88 -2.37 -12.27
C LEU A 166 18.83 -1.76 -13.30
N PHE A 167 18.29 -0.92 -14.17
CA PHE A 167 19.05 -0.17 -15.15
C PHE A 167 18.88 1.32 -14.90
N ILE A 168 19.98 2.02 -14.68
CA ILE A 168 19.97 3.48 -14.54
C ILE A 168 20.03 4.08 -15.94
N ARG A 169 19.01 4.89 -16.27
CA ARG A 169 18.89 5.64 -17.52
C ARG A 169 19.07 7.13 -17.23
N GLN A 170 19.24 7.92 -18.28
CA GLN A 170 19.32 9.39 -18.14
C GLN A 170 18.02 10.01 -17.59
N THR A 171 16.88 9.40 -17.88
CA THR A 171 15.54 9.93 -17.55
C THR A 171 14.88 9.22 -16.37
N GLY A 172 15.48 8.16 -15.82
CA GLY A 172 14.86 7.39 -14.75
C GLY A 172 15.58 6.08 -14.46
N ILE A 173 14.93 5.24 -13.69
CA ILE A 173 15.38 3.91 -13.33
C ILE A 173 14.40 2.91 -13.96
N GLU A 174 14.92 2.02 -14.79
CA GLU A 174 14.16 0.91 -15.36
C GLU A 174 14.34 -0.33 -14.50
N LEU A 175 13.23 -0.93 -14.10
CA LEU A 175 13.20 -2.21 -13.40
C LEU A 175 12.66 -3.28 -14.33
N SER A 176 13.41 -4.35 -14.52
CA SER A 176 13.04 -5.49 -15.36
C SER A 176 13.18 -6.77 -14.55
N ASN A 177 12.12 -7.59 -14.57
CA ASN A 177 12.14 -8.92 -13.99
C ASN A 177 11.73 -9.93 -15.07
N PRO A 178 12.60 -10.89 -15.43
CA PRO A 178 12.31 -11.87 -16.48
C PRO A 178 11.07 -12.73 -16.23
N ALA A 179 10.68 -12.88 -14.96
CA ALA A 179 9.47 -13.62 -14.58
C ALA A 179 8.18 -12.80 -14.71
N LYS A 180 8.29 -11.50 -15.03
CA LYS A 180 7.16 -10.57 -15.15
C LYS A 180 7.15 -9.99 -16.57
N ALA A 181 5.99 -10.02 -17.20
CA ALA A 181 5.84 -9.70 -18.62
C ALA A 181 6.13 -8.24 -19.01
N GLU A 182 6.11 -7.31 -18.03
CA GLU A 182 6.27 -5.88 -18.30
C GLU A 182 7.39 -5.30 -17.44
N GLY A 183 8.30 -4.57 -18.07
CA GLY A 183 9.27 -3.71 -17.38
C GLY A 183 8.55 -2.48 -16.76
N CYS A 184 9.09 -1.94 -15.69
CA CYS A 184 8.56 -0.74 -15.05
C CYS A 184 9.62 0.36 -15.05
N GLU A 185 9.25 1.58 -15.43
CA GLU A 185 10.12 2.74 -15.40
C GLU A 185 9.74 3.62 -14.19
N LEU A 186 10.71 3.86 -13.30
CA LEU A 186 10.58 4.81 -12.20
C LEU A 186 11.20 6.14 -12.61
N ARG A 187 10.41 7.19 -12.60
CA ARG A 187 10.89 8.55 -12.82
C ARG A 187 10.91 9.31 -11.51
N LEU A 188 12.06 9.84 -11.16
CA LEU A 188 12.22 10.75 -10.04
C LEU A 188 11.91 12.17 -10.53
N LEU A 189 10.87 12.76 -9.98
CA LEU A 189 10.54 14.15 -10.20
C LEU A 189 11.06 14.95 -9.00
N SER A 190 12.01 15.82 -9.22
CA SER A 190 12.37 16.85 -8.25
C SER A 190 11.52 18.09 -8.50
N VAL A 191 10.92 18.63 -7.46
CA VAL A 191 10.24 19.92 -7.45
C VAL A 191 11.18 20.98 -6.92
#